data_69fac4d95c9080ef2dff3ad44185a6eb
#
_entry.id   69fac4d95c9080ef2dff3ad44185a6eb
#
_cell.length_a   1.000
_cell.length_b   1.000
_cell.length_c   1.000
_cell.angle_alpha   90.00
_cell.angle_beta   90.00
_cell.angle_gamma   90.00
#
_symmetry.space_group_name_H-M   'P 1'
#
loop_
_entity.id
_entity.type
_entity.pdbx_description
1 polymer ?
#
loop_
_entity_poly.entity_id
_entity_poly.type
_entity_poly.pdbx_seq_one_letter_code
_entity_poly.pdbx_strand_id
1 'polypeptide(L)'
;MAGSKFISLITKHERLFDLLTLISYNESMKEKDREIIRKLNILQVHNFYQLRGGEDAVVEKEAGILRQQGHKVVPYYRYNKDINSLPFWKKVLLPFSSVFSCKIYREVRKMIREQKIDLVHVHNTLHLISPSVFWAAKKENIPVVMTVHNFRLCCPNGLFYRGKSACEECMEKGLLCAVRHRCYRNSSLQTLIQVLNTWVHRKIHTYRDVDFICFTEFQKQKICSLLDVDEKHVWIKPNVCENIELAYANQENRILYAGRLSEEKGVGDLVRAYRQLVARMQKTGQEIPKLVICGEGPLSTALQQYVRKHKLTTVVFTGQVSEKRVQEEIQKSGCVVLPSRCYEGMPMVLVKAYHMKRPVIVPDFGCFTSLVENGVNGFRYQPYDVQKLQEILCDFLTQKEGMACSFYASDLMEDTEYAKNYDRLMQIYFHAMEK
;
A
#
# COMPACT_ATOMS: atom_id res chain seq x y z
N MET A 1 -1.72 30.15 30.19
CA MET A 1 -2.28 28.80 30.48
C MET A 1 -3.74 28.60 29.98
N ALA A 2 -4.40 29.58 29.37
CA ALA A 2 -5.80 29.46 28.86
C ALA A 2 -5.87 28.97 27.38
N GLY A 3 -4.84 29.18 26.57
CA GLY A 3 -4.87 28.83 25.13
C GLY A 3 -4.78 27.34 24.79
N SER A 4 -4.10 26.54 25.63
CA SER A 4 -3.89 25.11 25.33
C SER A 4 -5.13 24.23 25.64
N LYS A 5 -6.00 24.71 26.55
CA LYS A 5 -7.27 24.02 26.86
C LYS A 5 -8.36 24.27 25.80
N PHE A 6 -8.30 25.41 25.09
CA PHE A 6 -9.29 25.72 24.05
C PHE A 6 -9.06 24.91 22.77
N ILE A 7 -7.81 24.68 22.37
CA ILE A 7 -7.47 23.86 21.20
C ILE A 7 -7.80 22.37 21.45
N SER A 8 -7.60 21.88 22.68
CA SER A 8 -7.98 20.51 23.06
C SER A 8 -9.50 20.27 23.09
N LEU A 9 -10.31 21.30 23.33
CA LEU A 9 -11.76 21.20 23.30
C LEU A 9 -12.33 21.19 21.86
N ILE A 10 -11.74 21.96 20.95
CA ILE A 10 -12.18 22.01 19.55
C ILE A 10 -11.91 20.68 18.85
N THR A 11 -10.73 20.07 19.04
CA THR A 11 -10.40 18.75 18.47
C THR A 11 -11.23 17.60 19.07
N LYS A 12 -11.73 17.76 20.31
CA LYS A 12 -12.66 16.79 20.91
C LYS A 12 -14.09 16.95 20.38
N HIS A 13 -14.52 18.16 20.06
CA HIS A 13 -15.86 18.41 19.52
C HIS A 13 -15.98 17.98 18.06
N GLU A 14 -14.95 18.17 17.23
CA GLU A 14 -14.94 17.66 15.85
C GLU A 14 -14.96 16.14 15.81
N ARG A 15 -14.15 15.48 16.63
CA ARG A 15 -14.22 14.00 16.76
C ARG A 15 -15.55 13.48 17.30
N LEU A 16 -16.20 14.24 18.19
CA LEU A 16 -17.51 13.87 18.71
C LEU A 16 -18.61 14.05 17.66
N PHE A 17 -18.50 15.08 16.80
CA PHE A 17 -19.45 15.33 15.72
C PHE A 17 -19.32 14.26 14.61
N ASP A 18 -18.10 13.89 14.24
CA ASP A 18 -17.84 12.77 13.31
C ASP A 18 -18.30 11.43 13.90
N LEU A 19 -18.08 11.22 15.20
CA LEU A 19 -18.55 9.99 15.88
C LEU A 19 -20.08 9.95 15.95
N LEU A 20 -20.75 11.06 16.26
CA LEU A 20 -22.21 11.15 16.34
C LEU A 20 -22.85 11.02 14.94
N THR A 21 -22.22 11.55 13.90
CA THR A 21 -22.67 11.37 12.51
C THR A 21 -22.49 9.92 12.07
N LEU A 22 -21.39 9.26 12.44
CA LEU A 22 -21.18 7.83 12.21
C LEU A 22 -22.14 6.94 13.01
N ILE A 23 -22.44 7.30 14.26
CA ILE A 23 -23.39 6.55 15.11
C ILE A 23 -24.83 6.73 14.58
N SER A 24 -25.25 7.94 14.21
CA SER A 24 -26.59 8.18 13.67
C SER A 24 -26.78 7.50 12.29
N TYR A 25 -25.71 7.39 11.47
CA TYR A 25 -25.73 6.66 10.20
C TYR A 25 -25.77 5.14 10.43
N ASN A 26 -25.00 4.63 11.41
CA ASN A 26 -25.00 3.20 11.75
C ASN A 26 -26.30 2.74 12.44
N GLU A 27 -26.95 3.59 13.23
CA GLU A 27 -28.24 3.27 13.86
C GLU A 27 -29.40 3.31 12.86
N SER A 28 -29.31 4.08 11.76
CA SER A 28 -30.32 4.11 10.71
C SER A 28 -30.27 2.88 9.79
N MET A 29 -29.14 2.20 9.72
CA MET A 29 -28.95 0.94 8.97
C MET A 29 -29.26 -0.25 9.87
N LYS A 30 -30.54 -0.40 10.26
CA LYS A 30 -31.01 -1.63 10.93
C LYS A 30 -30.78 -2.84 10.01
N GLU A 31 -30.60 -3.99 10.61
CA GLU A 31 -30.33 -5.30 9.97
C GLU A 31 -31.29 -5.63 8.80
N LYS A 32 -32.50 -5.05 8.78
CA LYS A 32 -33.47 -5.13 7.69
C LYS A 32 -33.08 -4.37 6.44
N ASP A 33 -32.27 -3.32 6.55
CA ASP A 33 -31.84 -2.51 5.39
C ASP A 33 -30.63 -3.13 4.68
N ARG A 34 -29.94 -4.08 5.32
CA ARG A 34 -28.86 -4.88 4.69
C ARG A 34 -29.40 -5.85 3.61
N GLU A 35 -30.67 -6.22 3.66
CA GLU A 35 -31.27 -7.14 2.66
C GLU A 35 -31.51 -6.52 1.28
N ILE A 36 -31.41 -5.19 1.11
CA ILE A 36 -31.70 -4.52 -0.16
C ILE A 36 -30.53 -3.65 -0.64
N ILE A 37 -29.29 -4.12 -0.45
CA ILE A 37 -28.19 -3.44 -1.16
C ILE A 37 -28.36 -3.65 -2.67
N ARG A 38 -28.62 -2.58 -3.40
CA ARG A 38 -28.71 -2.58 -4.86
C ARG A 38 -27.49 -3.30 -5.45
N LYS A 39 -27.74 -4.36 -6.24
CA LYS A 39 -26.66 -5.07 -6.93
C LYS A 39 -26.15 -4.22 -8.08
N LEU A 40 -24.83 -4.02 -8.13
CA LEU A 40 -24.15 -3.16 -9.10
C LEU A 40 -23.43 -3.98 -10.16
N ASN A 41 -23.38 -3.44 -11.37
CA ASN A 41 -22.48 -3.88 -12.44
C ASN A 41 -21.22 -3.00 -12.39
N ILE A 42 -20.10 -3.53 -11.94
CA ILE A 42 -18.86 -2.80 -11.67
C ILE A 42 -17.83 -3.16 -12.74
N LEU A 43 -17.30 -2.17 -13.47
CA LEU A 43 -16.13 -2.36 -14.34
C LEU A 43 -14.86 -2.20 -13.52
N GLN A 44 -14.20 -3.31 -13.19
CA GLN A 44 -12.94 -3.28 -12.47
C GLN A 44 -11.75 -3.20 -13.44
N VAL A 45 -10.97 -2.13 -13.33
CA VAL A 45 -9.88 -1.80 -14.25
C VAL A 45 -8.53 -1.97 -13.56
N HIS A 46 -7.68 -2.88 -14.08
CA HIS A 46 -6.35 -3.11 -13.52
C HIS A 46 -5.34 -3.54 -14.56
N ASN A 47 -4.11 -3.03 -14.42
CA ASN A 47 -2.96 -3.42 -15.21
C ASN A 47 -1.95 -4.16 -14.33
N PHE A 48 -1.95 -5.49 -14.41
CA PHE A 48 -1.11 -6.37 -13.61
C PHE A 48 0.38 -6.13 -13.86
N TYR A 49 1.18 -6.20 -12.82
CA TYR A 49 2.63 -6.10 -12.91
C TYR A 49 3.26 -7.33 -13.59
N GLN A 50 4.52 -7.21 -14.03
CA GLN A 50 5.28 -8.35 -14.55
C GLN A 50 5.56 -9.41 -13.46
N LEU A 51 5.85 -8.93 -12.25
CA LEU A 51 5.96 -9.77 -11.05
C LEU A 51 4.79 -9.41 -10.13
N ARG A 52 4.04 -10.43 -9.74
CA ARG A 52 2.87 -10.27 -8.88
C ARG A 52 3.25 -9.57 -7.58
N GLY A 53 2.50 -8.55 -7.22
CA GLY A 53 2.67 -7.74 -6.01
C GLY A 53 1.44 -7.72 -5.12
N GLY A 54 1.55 -6.99 -4.00
CA GLY A 54 0.43 -6.82 -3.06
C GLY A 54 -0.78 -6.14 -3.69
N GLU A 55 -0.57 -5.19 -4.59
CA GLU A 55 -1.63 -4.49 -5.35
C GLU A 55 -2.47 -5.50 -6.16
N ASP A 56 -1.82 -6.43 -6.88
CA ASP A 56 -2.52 -7.44 -7.69
C ASP A 56 -3.39 -8.35 -6.82
N ALA A 57 -2.91 -8.71 -5.62
CA ALA A 57 -3.67 -9.53 -4.67
C ALA A 57 -4.88 -8.79 -4.11
N VAL A 58 -4.76 -7.49 -3.82
CA VAL A 58 -5.88 -6.67 -3.34
C VAL A 58 -7.00 -6.60 -4.39
N VAL A 59 -6.66 -6.40 -5.67
CA VAL A 59 -7.63 -6.36 -6.78
C VAL A 59 -8.42 -7.66 -6.89
N GLU A 60 -7.74 -8.81 -6.84
CA GLU A 60 -8.39 -10.12 -6.92
C GLU A 60 -9.30 -10.40 -5.72
N LYS A 61 -8.83 -10.05 -4.51
CA LYS A 61 -9.61 -10.20 -3.28
C LYS A 61 -10.86 -9.33 -3.29
N GLU A 62 -10.74 -8.06 -3.64
CA GLU A 62 -11.87 -7.15 -3.71
C GLU A 62 -12.91 -7.61 -4.75
N ALA A 63 -12.46 -8.08 -5.93
CA ALA A 63 -13.37 -8.68 -6.90
C ALA A 63 -14.10 -9.92 -6.35
N GLY A 64 -13.40 -10.74 -5.56
CA GLY A 64 -13.97 -11.90 -4.87
C GLY A 64 -15.07 -11.49 -3.89
N ILE A 65 -14.79 -10.49 -3.04
CA ILE A 65 -15.72 -9.94 -2.07
C ILE A 65 -17.01 -9.44 -2.77
N LEU A 66 -16.84 -8.60 -3.76
CA LEU A 66 -17.98 -8.01 -4.50
C LEU A 66 -18.85 -9.08 -5.15
N ARG A 67 -18.25 -10.12 -5.75
CA ARG A 67 -19.00 -11.25 -6.34
C ARG A 67 -19.72 -12.08 -5.29
N GLN A 68 -19.10 -12.37 -4.16
CA GLN A 68 -19.75 -13.11 -3.05
C GLN A 68 -20.96 -12.35 -2.51
N GLN A 69 -20.91 -11.03 -2.53
CA GLN A 69 -22.01 -10.17 -2.13
C GLN A 69 -23.05 -9.95 -3.28
N GLY A 70 -22.92 -10.66 -4.40
CA GLY A 70 -23.89 -10.68 -5.51
C GLY A 70 -23.76 -9.54 -6.52
N HIS A 71 -22.67 -8.74 -6.50
CA HIS A 71 -22.39 -7.75 -7.54
C HIS A 71 -21.83 -8.42 -8.79
N LYS A 72 -22.11 -7.85 -9.97
CA LYS A 72 -21.47 -8.26 -11.22
C LYS A 72 -20.17 -7.49 -11.40
N VAL A 73 -19.02 -8.17 -11.26
CA VAL A 73 -17.71 -7.58 -11.51
C VAL A 73 -17.23 -7.96 -12.90
N VAL A 74 -17.19 -6.97 -13.79
CA VAL A 74 -16.70 -7.09 -15.18
C VAL A 74 -15.23 -6.70 -15.22
N PRO A 75 -14.30 -7.62 -15.51
CA PRO A 75 -12.88 -7.32 -15.51
C PRO A 75 -12.44 -6.62 -16.80
N TYR A 76 -11.70 -5.53 -16.67
CA TYR A 76 -10.92 -4.91 -17.74
C TYR A 76 -9.45 -4.96 -17.37
N TYR A 77 -8.82 -6.10 -17.64
CA TYR A 77 -7.46 -6.40 -17.20
C TYR A 77 -6.48 -6.39 -18.36
N ARG A 78 -5.25 -5.93 -18.08
CA ARG A 78 -4.07 -6.04 -18.96
C ARG A 78 -2.89 -6.54 -18.12
N TYR A 79 -1.91 -7.12 -18.77
CA TYR A 79 -0.76 -7.72 -18.10
C TYR A 79 0.53 -7.13 -18.66
N ASN A 80 1.34 -6.49 -17.84
CA ASN A 80 2.61 -5.89 -18.28
C ASN A 80 3.61 -6.91 -18.85
N LYS A 81 3.46 -8.21 -18.55
CA LYS A 81 4.25 -9.28 -19.19
C LYS A 81 4.03 -9.31 -20.71
N ASP A 82 2.84 -8.91 -21.19
CA ASP A 82 2.49 -8.94 -22.60
C ASP A 82 3.25 -7.87 -23.41
N ILE A 83 3.85 -6.87 -22.72
CA ILE A 83 4.73 -5.88 -23.39
C ILE A 83 5.91 -6.57 -24.08
N ASN A 84 6.42 -7.68 -23.51
CA ASN A 84 7.56 -8.40 -24.07
C ASN A 84 7.26 -9.00 -25.45
N SER A 85 6.01 -9.44 -25.67
CA SER A 85 5.53 -10.04 -26.92
C SER A 85 5.03 -9.02 -27.96
N LEU A 86 4.94 -7.72 -27.60
CA LEU A 86 4.51 -6.69 -28.54
C LEU A 86 5.50 -6.53 -29.70
N PRO A 87 5.01 -6.33 -30.96
CA PRO A 87 5.85 -5.93 -32.07
C PRO A 87 6.62 -4.63 -31.78
N PHE A 88 7.80 -4.48 -32.38
CA PHE A 88 8.69 -3.34 -32.12
C PHE A 88 7.98 -1.99 -32.27
N TRP A 89 7.21 -1.78 -33.34
CA TRP A 89 6.49 -0.54 -33.57
C TRP A 89 5.44 -0.23 -32.47
N LYS A 90 4.79 -1.24 -31.88
CA LYS A 90 3.89 -1.03 -30.74
C LYS A 90 4.65 -0.64 -29.48
N LYS A 91 5.87 -1.17 -29.27
CA LYS A 91 6.74 -0.74 -28.16
C LYS A 91 7.16 0.72 -28.30
N VAL A 92 7.44 1.17 -29.51
CA VAL A 92 7.77 2.58 -29.81
C VAL A 92 6.56 3.50 -29.56
N LEU A 93 5.36 3.05 -29.85
CA LEU A 93 4.13 3.83 -29.64
C LEU A 93 3.59 3.75 -28.19
N LEU A 94 4.08 2.82 -27.38
CA LEU A 94 3.61 2.61 -26.02
C LEU A 94 3.69 3.88 -25.15
N PRO A 95 4.75 4.71 -25.20
CA PRO A 95 4.81 5.96 -24.46
C PRO A 95 3.62 6.89 -24.74
N PHE A 96 3.25 7.06 -25.98
CA PHE A 96 2.12 7.92 -26.38
C PHE A 96 0.78 7.32 -25.97
N SER A 97 0.60 6.02 -26.22
CA SER A 97 -0.62 5.29 -25.83
C SER A 97 -0.78 5.18 -24.31
N SER A 98 0.29 5.28 -23.52
CA SER A 98 0.23 5.31 -22.06
C SER A 98 -0.32 6.64 -21.52
N VAL A 99 -0.16 7.74 -22.24
CA VAL A 99 -0.78 9.02 -21.90
C VAL A 99 -2.26 9.00 -22.27
N PHE A 100 -2.58 8.72 -23.54
CA PHE A 100 -3.98 8.59 -23.97
C PHE A 100 -4.09 7.54 -25.08
N SER A 101 -5.01 6.58 -24.91
CA SER A 101 -5.28 5.53 -25.89
C SER A 101 -6.70 5.61 -26.44
N CYS A 102 -6.82 6.05 -27.70
CA CYS A 102 -8.12 6.05 -28.37
C CYS A 102 -8.76 4.66 -28.46
N LYS A 103 -7.93 3.60 -28.51
CA LYS A 103 -8.40 2.22 -28.52
C LYS A 103 -9.07 1.89 -27.19
N ILE A 104 -8.37 2.11 -26.06
CA ILE A 104 -8.89 1.87 -24.70
C ILE A 104 -10.16 2.72 -24.44
N TYR A 105 -10.12 4.00 -24.84
CA TYR A 105 -11.29 4.87 -24.74
C TYR A 105 -12.53 4.28 -25.40
N ARG A 106 -12.39 3.75 -26.63
CA ARG A 106 -13.51 3.14 -27.36
C ARG A 106 -13.94 1.80 -26.77
N GLU A 107 -13.00 0.94 -26.38
CA GLU A 107 -13.27 -0.36 -25.76
C GLU A 107 -14.02 -0.18 -24.44
N VAL A 108 -13.57 0.71 -23.56
CA VAL A 108 -14.21 0.95 -22.27
C VAL A 108 -15.62 1.51 -22.43
N ARG A 109 -15.80 2.49 -23.34
CA ARG A 109 -17.14 3.01 -23.64
C ARG A 109 -18.11 1.93 -24.15
N LYS A 110 -17.62 1.06 -25.03
CA LYS A 110 -18.40 -0.08 -25.54
C LYS A 110 -18.80 -1.00 -24.38
N MET A 111 -17.86 -1.38 -23.53
CA MET A 111 -18.14 -2.24 -22.37
C MET A 111 -19.13 -1.61 -21.39
N ILE A 112 -19.00 -0.32 -21.10
CA ILE A 112 -19.94 0.41 -20.24
C ILE A 112 -21.37 0.25 -20.74
N ARG A 113 -21.60 0.47 -22.03
CA ARG A 113 -22.93 0.38 -22.64
C ARG A 113 -23.47 -1.05 -22.69
N GLU A 114 -22.65 -2.00 -23.20
CA GLU A 114 -23.08 -3.39 -23.42
C GLU A 114 -23.30 -4.15 -22.11
N GLN A 115 -22.48 -3.89 -21.09
CA GLN A 115 -22.57 -4.55 -19.80
C GLN A 115 -23.44 -3.79 -18.79
N LYS A 116 -24.02 -2.63 -19.19
CA LYS A 116 -24.81 -1.73 -18.33
C LYS A 116 -24.10 -1.43 -17.03
N ILE A 117 -22.85 -0.93 -17.13
CA ILE A 117 -21.99 -0.63 -15.98
C ILE A 117 -22.56 0.52 -15.17
N ASP A 118 -22.68 0.35 -13.87
CA ASP A 118 -23.13 1.37 -12.92
C ASP A 118 -21.96 2.21 -12.38
N LEU A 119 -20.75 1.62 -12.29
CA LEU A 119 -19.56 2.25 -11.71
C LEU A 119 -18.28 1.67 -12.30
N VAL A 120 -17.27 2.51 -12.50
CA VAL A 120 -15.91 2.09 -12.90
C VAL A 120 -14.98 2.18 -11.70
N HIS A 121 -14.40 1.06 -11.27
CA HIS A 121 -13.39 1.02 -10.23
C HIS A 121 -12.00 0.80 -10.82
N VAL A 122 -11.13 1.80 -10.68
CA VAL A 122 -9.78 1.80 -11.25
C VAL A 122 -8.74 1.52 -10.16
N HIS A 123 -7.84 0.57 -10.39
CA HIS A 123 -6.70 0.29 -9.51
C HIS A 123 -5.37 0.72 -10.13
N ASN A 124 -5.11 0.35 -11.39
CA ASN A 124 -3.87 0.69 -12.08
C ASN A 124 -4.11 0.81 -13.60
N THR A 125 -3.59 1.87 -14.19
CA THR A 125 -3.71 2.11 -15.64
C THR A 125 -2.40 1.98 -16.40
N LEU A 126 -1.28 1.75 -15.71
CA LEU A 126 0.06 1.83 -16.31
C LEU A 126 0.62 0.40 -16.57
N HIS A 127 1.09 0.07 -17.75
CA HIS A 127 1.41 0.84 -18.96
C HIS A 127 0.43 0.60 -20.13
N LEU A 128 -0.29 -0.52 -20.13
CA LEU A 128 -1.12 -0.99 -21.28
C LEU A 128 -2.55 -0.47 -21.25
N ILE A 129 -3.01 0.02 -20.10
CA ILE A 129 -4.21 0.82 -19.95
C ILE A 129 -3.72 2.27 -19.80
N SER A 130 -4.49 3.24 -20.18
CA SER A 130 -4.14 4.66 -19.99
C SER A 130 -5.23 5.38 -19.20
N PRO A 131 -4.98 6.59 -18.69
CA PRO A 131 -6.02 7.41 -18.08
C PRO A 131 -7.20 7.75 -19.00
N SER A 132 -7.19 7.33 -20.27
CA SER A 132 -8.36 7.42 -21.16
C SER A 132 -9.61 6.70 -20.63
N VAL A 133 -9.44 5.77 -19.67
CA VAL A 133 -10.56 5.12 -18.95
C VAL A 133 -11.42 6.15 -18.22
N PHE A 134 -10.84 7.12 -17.54
CA PHE A 134 -11.54 8.17 -16.83
C PHE A 134 -12.41 9.02 -17.79
N TRP A 135 -11.86 9.35 -18.95
CA TRP A 135 -12.56 10.10 -19.99
C TRP A 135 -13.67 9.27 -20.66
N ALA A 136 -13.45 7.95 -20.79
CA ALA A 136 -14.47 7.04 -21.30
C ALA A 136 -15.68 6.97 -20.36
N ALA A 137 -15.44 6.82 -19.05
CA ALA A 137 -16.48 6.81 -18.03
C ALA A 137 -17.22 8.16 -17.97
N LYS A 138 -16.47 9.27 -17.94
CA LYS A 138 -17.06 10.63 -17.97
C LYS A 138 -17.96 10.85 -19.18
N LYS A 139 -17.58 10.39 -20.38
CA LYS A 139 -18.40 10.51 -21.60
C LYS A 139 -19.71 9.73 -21.53
N GLU A 140 -19.73 8.64 -20.78
CA GLU A 140 -20.93 7.82 -20.57
C GLU A 140 -21.70 8.20 -19.28
N ASN A 141 -21.28 9.26 -18.58
CA ASN A 141 -21.83 9.71 -17.30
C ASN A 141 -21.81 8.62 -16.22
N ILE A 142 -20.75 7.81 -16.19
CA ILE A 142 -20.56 6.75 -15.19
C ILE A 142 -19.53 7.21 -14.16
N PRO A 143 -19.85 7.15 -12.85
CA PRO A 143 -18.95 7.53 -11.78
C PRO A 143 -17.71 6.65 -11.75
N VAL A 144 -16.60 7.24 -11.29
CA VAL A 144 -15.31 6.56 -11.18
C VAL A 144 -14.78 6.63 -9.76
N VAL A 145 -14.44 5.47 -9.24
CA VAL A 145 -13.66 5.33 -7.98
C VAL A 145 -12.27 4.83 -8.33
N MET A 146 -11.23 5.35 -7.67
CA MET A 146 -9.86 4.90 -7.87
C MET A 146 -9.19 4.55 -6.55
N THR A 147 -8.75 3.30 -6.40
CA THR A 147 -7.87 2.91 -5.29
C THR A 147 -6.42 3.26 -5.58
N VAL A 148 -5.81 4.02 -4.69
CA VAL A 148 -4.42 4.52 -4.82
C VAL A 148 -3.46 3.53 -4.18
N HIS A 149 -2.90 2.62 -4.96
CA HIS A 149 -1.95 1.61 -4.45
C HIS A 149 -0.52 2.12 -4.29
N ASN A 150 -0.18 3.20 -4.99
CA ASN A 150 1.15 3.81 -4.98
C ASN A 150 1.06 5.30 -5.28
N PHE A 151 2.18 6.00 -5.21
CA PHE A 151 2.21 7.47 -5.37
C PHE A 151 2.47 7.95 -6.80
N ARG A 152 2.12 7.19 -7.85
CA ARG A 152 2.40 7.59 -9.26
C ARG A 152 1.65 8.83 -9.71
N LEU A 153 0.52 9.11 -9.14
CA LEU A 153 -0.20 10.36 -9.38
C LEU A 153 0.60 11.57 -8.87
N CYS A 154 1.49 11.34 -7.91
CA CYS A 154 2.27 12.35 -7.21
C CYS A 154 3.73 12.39 -7.65
N CYS A 155 4.35 11.23 -7.82
CA CYS A 155 5.77 11.06 -8.09
C CYS A 155 5.96 10.16 -9.32
N PRO A 156 6.74 10.58 -10.34
CA PRO A 156 6.91 9.81 -11.58
C PRO A 156 7.44 8.37 -11.39
N ASN A 157 8.23 8.09 -10.34
CA ASN A 157 8.62 6.72 -10.03
C ASN A 157 7.61 5.97 -9.13
N GLY A 158 6.65 6.67 -8.55
CA GLY A 158 5.59 6.11 -7.72
C GLY A 158 5.97 5.75 -6.29
N LEU A 159 7.21 6.02 -5.86
CA LEU A 159 7.76 5.54 -4.59
C LEU A 159 8.17 6.67 -3.64
N PHE A 160 8.23 7.93 -4.10
CA PHE A 160 8.87 9.00 -3.34
C PHE A 160 10.26 8.59 -2.82
N TYR A 161 11.07 7.96 -3.68
CA TYR A 161 12.36 7.41 -3.32
C TYR A 161 13.45 7.82 -4.31
N ARG A 162 14.59 8.28 -3.78
CA ARG A 162 15.78 8.63 -4.57
C ARG A 162 17.03 8.63 -3.69
N GLY A 163 18.12 8.14 -4.24
CA GLY A 163 19.44 8.27 -3.56
C GLY A 163 19.50 7.65 -2.16
N LYS A 164 18.74 6.56 -1.94
CA LYS A 164 18.68 5.80 -0.68
C LYS A 164 17.78 6.39 0.42
N SER A 165 16.97 7.41 0.12
CA SER A 165 16.05 8.03 1.08
C SER A 165 14.72 8.42 0.42
N ALA A 166 13.73 8.75 1.24
CA ALA A 166 12.50 9.38 0.78
C ALA A 166 12.81 10.73 0.11
N CYS A 167 12.05 11.07 -0.93
CA CYS A 167 12.28 12.28 -1.75
C CYS A 167 10.95 12.90 -2.16
N GLU A 168 10.76 14.17 -1.83
CA GLU A 168 9.59 14.96 -2.22
C GLU A 168 9.92 16.11 -3.20
N GLU A 169 11.12 16.12 -3.77
CA GLU A 169 11.61 17.23 -4.59
C GLU A 169 10.69 17.60 -5.77
N CYS A 170 9.99 16.60 -6.34
CA CYS A 170 9.01 16.86 -7.41
C CYS A 170 7.76 17.60 -6.92
N MET A 171 7.43 17.52 -5.65
CA MET A 171 6.32 18.29 -5.05
C MET A 171 6.72 19.75 -4.83
N GLU A 172 7.94 19.97 -4.37
CA GLU A 172 8.47 21.30 -4.02
C GLU A 172 8.93 22.09 -5.24
N LYS A 173 9.70 21.43 -6.15
CA LYS A 173 10.40 22.07 -7.26
C LYS A 173 9.82 21.74 -8.63
N GLY A 174 8.78 20.90 -8.69
CA GLY A 174 8.10 20.48 -9.91
C GLY A 174 8.64 19.20 -10.53
N LEU A 175 7.84 18.61 -11.42
CA LEU A 175 8.04 17.27 -11.97
C LEU A 175 9.32 17.10 -12.81
N LEU A 176 9.89 18.17 -13.37
CA LEU A 176 11.11 18.09 -14.19
C LEU A 176 12.34 17.64 -13.39
N CYS A 177 12.32 17.80 -12.06
CA CYS A 177 13.36 17.25 -11.19
C CYS A 177 13.53 15.74 -11.40
N ALA A 178 12.43 15.00 -11.61
CA ALA A 178 12.50 13.57 -11.86
C ALA A 178 13.29 13.23 -13.14
N VAL A 179 13.17 14.03 -14.20
CA VAL A 179 13.90 13.82 -15.47
C VAL A 179 15.39 14.01 -15.26
N ARG A 180 15.76 15.10 -14.55
CA ARG A 180 17.16 15.39 -14.19
C ARG A 180 17.80 14.23 -13.45
N HIS A 181 17.05 13.61 -12.55
CA HIS A 181 17.52 12.51 -11.67
C HIS A 181 17.27 11.12 -12.27
N ARG A 182 16.68 11.00 -13.48
CA ARG A 182 16.37 9.72 -14.13
C ARG A 182 15.57 8.78 -13.23
N CYS A 183 14.58 9.32 -12.48
CA CYS A 183 13.91 8.61 -11.37
C CYS A 183 13.18 7.34 -11.81
N TYR A 184 12.72 7.26 -13.08
CA TYR A 184 12.05 6.08 -13.59
C TYR A 184 12.98 5.19 -14.41
N ARG A 185 13.25 3.98 -13.93
CA ARG A 185 14.13 2.97 -14.57
C ARG A 185 15.50 3.48 -14.97
N ASN A 186 16.04 4.46 -14.25
CA ASN A 186 17.33 5.11 -14.52
C ASN A 186 17.48 5.65 -15.94
N SER A 187 16.37 6.07 -16.58
CA SER A 187 16.31 6.57 -17.95
C SER A 187 15.63 7.94 -18.01
N SER A 188 16.31 8.94 -18.56
CA SER A 188 15.75 10.29 -18.74
C SER A 188 14.52 10.26 -19.67
N LEU A 189 14.58 9.51 -20.76
CA LEU A 189 13.46 9.42 -21.70
C LEU A 189 12.22 8.75 -21.08
N GLN A 190 12.40 7.62 -20.42
CA GLN A 190 11.28 6.94 -19.74
C GLN A 190 10.72 7.78 -18.61
N THR A 191 11.58 8.51 -17.88
CA THR A 191 11.13 9.44 -16.84
C THR A 191 10.35 10.61 -17.44
N LEU A 192 10.80 11.18 -18.55
CA LEU A 192 10.09 12.27 -19.24
C LEU A 192 8.68 11.83 -19.65
N ILE A 193 8.50 10.61 -20.13
CA ILE A 193 7.19 10.05 -20.48
C ILE A 193 6.27 10.00 -19.24
N GLN A 194 6.78 9.55 -18.09
CA GLN A 194 6.01 9.53 -16.85
C GLN A 194 5.67 10.95 -16.37
N VAL A 195 6.62 11.89 -16.49
CA VAL A 195 6.41 13.30 -16.19
C VAL A 195 5.33 13.90 -17.07
N LEU A 196 5.38 13.67 -18.38
CA LEU A 196 4.38 14.14 -19.34
C LEU A 196 3.00 13.55 -19.02
N ASN A 197 2.92 12.25 -18.73
CA ASN A 197 1.67 11.60 -18.33
C ASN A 197 1.08 12.30 -17.10
N THR A 198 1.85 12.42 -16.03
CA THR A 198 1.39 13.05 -14.78
C THR A 198 1.01 14.52 -15.02
N TRP A 199 1.83 15.28 -15.75
CA TRP A 199 1.61 16.70 -16.01
C TRP A 199 0.35 16.95 -16.85
N VAL A 200 0.18 16.20 -17.95
CA VAL A 200 -1.00 16.33 -18.83
C VAL A 200 -2.27 16.10 -18.04
N HIS A 201 -2.36 14.96 -17.34
CA HIS A 201 -3.60 14.59 -16.64
C HIS A 201 -3.92 15.49 -15.45
N ARG A 202 -2.91 16.08 -14.80
CA ARG A 202 -3.14 17.15 -13.82
C ARG A 202 -3.67 18.43 -14.49
N LYS A 203 -3.05 18.86 -15.60
CA LYS A 203 -3.42 20.10 -16.33
C LYS A 203 -4.82 20.05 -16.91
N ILE A 204 -5.25 18.91 -17.44
CA ILE A 204 -6.60 18.75 -18.02
C ILE A 204 -7.63 18.25 -17.00
N HIS A 205 -7.26 18.28 -15.71
CA HIS A 205 -8.15 17.90 -14.59
C HIS A 205 -8.84 16.53 -14.77
N THR A 206 -8.10 15.53 -15.26
CA THR A 206 -8.62 14.17 -15.50
C THR A 206 -9.24 13.56 -14.25
N TYR A 207 -8.75 13.93 -13.08
CA TYR A 207 -9.08 13.32 -11.80
C TYR A 207 -10.08 14.13 -10.97
N ARG A 208 -10.61 15.24 -11.48
CA ARG A 208 -11.44 16.18 -10.72
C ARG A 208 -12.73 15.55 -10.17
N ASP A 209 -13.36 14.68 -10.96
CA ASP A 209 -14.65 14.08 -10.62
C ASP A 209 -14.50 12.61 -10.12
N VAL A 210 -13.29 12.23 -9.69
CA VAL A 210 -12.95 10.87 -9.23
C VAL A 210 -13.00 10.82 -7.71
N ASP A 211 -13.64 9.79 -7.17
CA ASP A 211 -13.51 9.46 -5.75
C ASP A 211 -12.30 8.57 -5.53
N PHE A 212 -11.44 8.97 -4.61
CA PHE A 212 -10.20 8.24 -4.32
C PHE A 212 -10.34 7.42 -3.05
N ILE A 213 -9.82 6.20 -3.10
CA ILE A 213 -9.60 5.34 -1.93
C ILE A 213 -8.12 5.36 -1.61
N CYS A 214 -7.76 5.91 -0.47
CA CYS A 214 -6.44 5.86 0.15
C CYS A 214 -6.45 4.89 1.32
N PHE A 215 -5.30 4.28 1.62
CA PHE A 215 -5.21 3.32 2.70
C PHE A 215 -4.92 3.97 4.06
N THR A 216 -4.33 5.16 4.06
CA THR A 216 -3.89 5.88 5.26
C THR A 216 -4.10 7.38 5.10
N GLU A 217 -4.19 8.08 6.24
CA GLU A 217 -4.26 9.55 6.28
C GLU A 217 -3.05 10.19 5.59
N PHE A 218 -1.84 9.65 5.79
CA PHE A 218 -0.65 10.11 5.09
C PHE A 218 -0.81 10.09 3.57
N GLN A 219 -1.38 9.01 3.02
CA GLN A 219 -1.61 8.91 1.59
C GLN A 219 -2.68 9.88 1.11
N LYS A 220 -3.79 10.05 1.87
CA LYS A 220 -4.84 11.03 1.60
C LYS A 220 -4.27 12.43 1.51
N GLN A 221 -3.48 12.87 2.49
CA GLN A 221 -2.85 14.19 2.49
C GLN A 221 -1.98 14.42 1.25
N LYS A 222 -1.21 13.41 0.82
CA LYS A 222 -0.40 13.53 -0.41
C LYS A 222 -1.26 13.65 -1.68
N ILE A 223 -2.39 12.97 -1.75
CA ILE A 223 -3.32 13.07 -2.89
C ILE A 223 -4.01 14.43 -2.90
N CYS A 224 -4.58 14.88 -1.79
CA CYS A 224 -5.25 16.17 -1.68
C CYS A 224 -4.31 17.33 -2.01
N SER A 225 -3.06 17.30 -1.53
CA SER A 225 -2.09 18.38 -1.75
C SER A 225 -1.64 18.54 -3.20
N LEU A 226 -1.84 17.53 -4.07
CA LEU A 226 -1.23 17.49 -5.40
C LEU A 226 -2.19 17.43 -6.58
N LEU A 227 -3.43 16.97 -6.39
CA LEU A 227 -4.35 16.70 -7.50
C LEU A 227 -5.47 17.72 -7.65
N ASP A 228 -5.50 18.78 -6.84
CA ASP A 228 -6.63 19.74 -6.83
C ASP A 228 -7.99 19.00 -6.71
N VAL A 229 -8.04 18.04 -5.80
CA VAL A 229 -9.22 17.23 -5.49
C VAL A 229 -9.75 17.65 -4.14
N ASP A 230 -11.07 17.87 -4.05
CA ASP A 230 -11.73 18.18 -2.78
C ASP A 230 -11.60 16.98 -1.82
N GLU A 231 -11.25 17.27 -0.58
CA GLU A 231 -11.02 16.25 0.46
C GLU A 231 -12.21 15.32 0.68
N LYS A 232 -13.43 15.81 0.47
CA LYS A 232 -14.67 15.00 0.53
C LYS A 232 -14.73 13.85 -0.49
N HIS A 233 -13.89 13.91 -1.54
CA HIS A 233 -13.73 12.87 -2.56
C HIS A 233 -12.54 11.96 -2.31
N VAL A 234 -11.86 12.09 -1.15
CA VAL A 234 -10.71 11.25 -0.80
C VAL A 234 -10.99 10.49 0.49
N TRP A 235 -11.26 9.23 0.35
CA TRP A 235 -11.71 8.32 1.40
C TRP A 235 -10.56 7.50 1.96
N ILE A 236 -10.61 7.20 3.25
CA ILE A 236 -9.70 6.23 3.87
C ILE A 236 -10.44 4.90 3.96
N LYS A 237 -9.86 3.88 3.33
CA LYS A 237 -10.29 2.49 3.41
C LYS A 237 -9.05 1.61 3.46
N PRO A 238 -8.67 1.11 4.64
CA PRO A 238 -7.52 0.22 4.81
C PRO A 238 -7.60 -1.03 3.95
N ASN A 239 -6.46 -1.67 3.73
CA ASN A 239 -6.41 -2.96 3.04
C ASN A 239 -7.13 -4.04 3.87
N VAL A 240 -7.89 -4.89 3.18
CA VAL A 240 -8.56 -6.04 3.81
C VAL A 240 -7.56 -7.16 4.13
N CYS A 241 -7.70 -7.74 5.30
CA CYS A 241 -7.06 -9.00 5.66
C CYS A 241 -8.13 -10.11 5.71
N GLU A 242 -7.82 -11.25 5.13
CA GLU A 242 -8.68 -12.44 5.30
C GLU A 242 -8.65 -12.88 6.77
N ASN A 243 -9.75 -13.46 7.24
CA ASN A 243 -9.77 -14.10 8.56
C ASN A 243 -8.65 -15.13 8.61
N ILE A 244 -7.63 -14.83 9.41
CA ILE A 244 -6.50 -15.71 9.62
C ILE A 244 -6.88 -16.59 10.81
N GLU A 245 -7.02 -17.90 10.58
CA GLU A 245 -7.10 -18.83 11.68
C GLU A 245 -5.84 -18.71 12.53
N LEU A 246 -5.99 -18.20 13.74
CA LEU A 246 -4.90 -18.11 14.71
C LEU A 246 -4.58 -19.53 15.18
N ALA A 247 -3.77 -20.24 14.42
CA ALA A 247 -3.13 -21.42 14.97
C ALA A 247 -2.17 -20.96 16.09
N TYR A 248 -2.30 -21.51 17.28
CA TYR A 248 -1.36 -21.30 18.37
C TYR A 248 0.00 -21.91 18.01
N ALA A 249 0.77 -21.23 17.15
CA ALA A 249 2.15 -21.62 16.90
C ALA A 249 3.02 -21.08 18.05
N ASN A 250 3.83 -21.94 18.62
CA ASN A 250 4.85 -21.51 19.57
C ASN A 250 5.74 -20.45 18.90
N GLN A 251 5.85 -19.31 19.55
CA GLN A 251 6.70 -18.22 19.10
C GLN A 251 8.16 -18.66 19.24
N GLU A 252 8.89 -18.62 18.13
CA GLU A 252 10.31 -18.90 18.10
C GLU A 252 11.12 -17.60 18.27
N ASN A 253 12.37 -17.72 18.76
CA ASN A 253 13.33 -16.60 18.78
C ASN A 253 13.73 -16.28 17.33
N ARG A 254 12.89 -15.50 16.63
CA ARG A 254 12.95 -15.27 15.20
C ARG A 254 12.52 -13.87 14.81
N ILE A 255 13.27 -13.25 13.90
CA ILE A 255 12.98 -12.01 13.21
C ILE A 255 12.53 -12.34 11.80
N LEU A 256 11.42 -11.76 11.31
CA LEU A 256 10.93 -11.95 9.96
C LEU A 256 11.04 -10.66 9.14
N TYR A 257 11.52 -10.81 7.91
CA TYR A 257 11.29 -9.87 6.82
C TYR A 257 10.50 -10.59 5.71
N ALA A 258 9.44 -9.99 5.21
CA ALA A 258 8.72 -10.49 4.05
C ALA A 258 8.42 -9.36 3.06
N GLY A 259 8.98 -9.47 1.86
CA GLY A 259 8.84 -8.45 0.83
C GLY A 259 9.88 -8.56 -0.28
N ARG A 260 9.78 -7.64 -1.25
CA ARG A 260 10.74 -7.57 -2.36
C ARG A 260 12.14 -7.22 -1.85
N LEU A 261 13.16 -7.95 -2.32
CA LEU A 261 14.55 -7.69 -1.97
C LEU A 261 15.14 -6.60 -2.86
N SER A 262 14.82 -5.34 -2.54
CA SER A 262 15.22 -4.14 -3.30
C SER A 262 15.67 -3.02 -2.37
N GLU A 263 16.38 -2.03 -2.91
CA GLU A 263 16.98 -0.95 -2.11
C GLU A 263 15.93 -0.13 -1.37
N GLU A 264 14.82 0.21 -2.03
CA GLU A 264 13.74 1.01 -1.45
C GLU A 264 13.02 0.31 -0.29
N LYS A 265 13.08 -1.03 -0.23
CA LYS A 265 12.51 -1.82 0.87
C LYS A 265 13.46 -1.99 2.06
N GLY A 266 14.69 -1.50 1.94
CA GLY A 266 15.63 -1.38 3.05
C GLY A 266 16.14 -2.69 3.65
N VAL A 267 15.91 -3.84 3.00
CA VAL A 267 16.35 -5.16 3.52
C VAL A 267 17.85 -5.23 3.79
N GLY A 268 18.65 -4.47 3.04
CA GLY A 268 20.09 -4.34 3.29
C GLY A 268 20.42 -3.70 4.65
N ASP A 269 19.59 -2.76 5.13
CA ASP A 269 19.75 -2.16 6.47
C ASP A 269 19.48 -3.19 7.55
N LEU A 270 18.43 -3.98 7.39
CA LEU A 270 18.11 -5.07 8.31
C LEU A 270 19.25 -6.07 8.41
N VAL A 271 19.81 -6.52 7.29
CA VAL A 271 20.92 -7.49 7.31
C VAL A 271 22.18 -6.89 7.97
N ARG A 272 22.44 -5.58 7.80
CA ARG A 272 23.53 -4.88 8.49
C ARG A 272 23.27 -4.74 9.99
N ALA A 273 22.06 -4.34 10.38
CA ALA A 273 21.65 -4.26 11.80
C ALA A 273 21.74 -5.63 12.48
N TYR A 274 21.28 -6.67 11.77
CA TYR A 274 21.33 -8.04 12.27
C TYR A 274 22.77 -8.53 12.46
N ARG A 275 23.72 -8.19 11.58
CA ARG A 275 25.13 -8.50 11.79
C ARG A 275 25.66 -7.87 13.08
N GLN A 276 25.33 -6.62 13.35
CA GLN A 276 25.74 -5.93 14.58
C GLN A 276 25.09 -6.57 15.81
N LEU A 277 23.81 -6.97 15.70
CA LEU A 277 23.08 -7.69 16.74
C LEU A 277 23.77 -9.03 17.08
N VAL A 278 24.11 -9.84 16.08
CA VAL A 278 24.83 -11.11 16.27
C VAL A 278 26.15 -10.90 17.01
N ALA A 279 26.95 -9.91 16.58
CA ALA A 279 28.22 -9.60 17.23
C ALA A 279 28.06 -9.16 18.71
N ARG A 280 26.98 -8.44 19.02
CA ARG A 280 26.65 -8.03 20.40
C ARG A 280 26.21 -9.23 21.22
N MET A 281 25.29 -10.06 20.72
CA MET A 281 24.78 -11.23 21.45
C MET A 281 25.87 -12.28 21.69
N GLN A 282 26.78 -12.48 20.76
CA GLN A 282 27.95 -13.35 20.95
C GLN A 282 28.86 -12.89 22.13
N LYS A 283 29.05 -11.58 22.26
CA LYS A 283 29.88 -11.02 23.39
C LYS A 283 29.18 -11.15 24.74
N THR A 284 27.83 -11.17 24.75
CA THR A 284 27.05 -11.24 26.00
C THR A 284 26.57 -12.65 26.31
N GLY A 285 26.89 -13.65 25.47
CA GLY A 285 26.47 -15.04 25.67
C GLY A 285 24.97 -15.26 25.49
N GLN A 286 24.25 -14.34 24.82
CA GLN A 286 22.81 -14.44 24.56
C GLN A 286 22.51 -15.30 23.35
N GLU A 287 21.34 -15.93 23.34
CA GLU A 287 20.88 -16.71 22.20
C GLU A 287 20.66 -15.83 20.97
N ILE A 288 21.24 -16.22 19.85
CA ILE A 288 21.12 -15.49 18.57
C ILE A 288 19.82 -15.87 17.88
N PRO A 289 18.90 -14.91 17.59
CA PRO A 289 17.66 -15.18 16.90
C PRO A 289 17.92 -15.61 15.46
N LYS A 290 17.00 -16.35 14.85
CA LYS A 290 17.01 -16.57 13.40
C LYS A 290 16.49 -15.33 12.68
N LEU A 291 17.14 -14.92 11.59
CA LEU A 291 16.58 -13.94 10.64
C LEU A 291 16.06 -14.68 9.42
N VAL A 292 14.74 -14.67 9.24
CA VAL A 292 14.08 -15.26 8.08
C VAL A 292 13.73 -14.17 7.08
N ILE A 293 14.16 -14.33 5.84
CA ILE A 293 13.97 -13.38 4.74
C ILE A 293 13.14 -14.07 3.65
N CYS A 294 11.85 -13.70 3.58
CA CYS A 294 10.91 -14.19 2.59
C CYS A 294 10.80 -13.19 1.43
N GLY A 295 11.10 -13.64 0.23
CA GLY A 295 10.98 -12.86 -0.99
C GLY A 295 12.19 -12.94 -1.90
N GLU A 296 12.06 -12.30 -3.05
CA GLU A 296 13.10 -12.19 -4.08
C GLU A 296 13.21 -10.77 -4.59
N GLY A 297 14.29 -10.47 -5.30
CA GLY A 297 14.49 -9.17 -5.91
C GLY A 297 15.92 -8.91 -6.35
N PRO A 298 16.20 -7.71 -6.86
CA PRO A 298 17.52 -7.35 -7.40
C PRO A 298 18.67 -7.53 -6.42
N LEU A 299 18.41 -7.44 -5.12
CA LEU A 299 19.43 -7.57 -4.08
C LEU A 299 19.68 -9.01 -3.61
N SER A 300 18.92 -10.01 -4.08
CA SER A 300 19.00 -11.40 -3.58
C SER A 300 20.42 -11.94 -3.56
N THR A 301 21.14 -11.90 -4.68
CA THR A 301 22.50 -12.41 -4.79
C THR A 301 23.48 -11.65 -3.91
N ALA A 302 23.39 -10.31 -3.89
CA ALA A 302 24.28 -9.47 -3.09
C ALA A 302 24.10 -9.69 -1.58
N LEU A 303 22.85 -9.85 -1.11
CA LEU A 303 22.52 -10.15 0.27
C LEU A 303 23.05 -11.54 0.70
N GLN A 304 22.84 -12.56 -0.14
CA GLN A 304 23.37 -13.91 0.14
C GLN A 304 24.89 -13.92 0.21
N GLN A 305 25.58 -13.20 -0.69
CA GLN A 305 27.03 -13.05 -0.66
C GLN A 305 27.49 -12.33 0.61
N TYR A 306 26.78 -11.26 1.01
CA TYR A 306 27.07 -10.53 2.24
C TYR A 306 26.94 -11.43 3.48
N VAL A 307 25.86 -12.21 3.58
CA VAL A 307 25.61 -13.15 4.67
C VAL A 307 26.70 -14.22 4.75
N ARG A 308 27.11 -14.82 3.62
CA ARG A 308 28.21 -15.80 3.56
C ARG A 308 29.54 -15.16 3.98
N LYS A 309 29.88 -13.98 3.45
CA LYS A 309 31.12 -13.26 3.79
C LYS A 309 31.25 -13.00 5.29
N HIS A 310 30.14 -12.67 5.96
CA HIS A 310 30.13 -12.36 7.40
C HIS A 310 29.77 -13.56 8.28
N LYS A 311 29.68 -14.77 7.71
CA LYS A 311 29.40 -16.02 8.43
C LYS A 311 28.13 -15.97 9.30
N LEU A 312 27.08 -15.29 8.80
CA LEU A 312 25.79 -15.17 9.49
C LEU A 312 24.95 -16.44 9.28
N THR A 313 25.29 -17.51 10.00
CA THR A 313 24.69 -18.85 9.81
C THR A 313 23.22 -18.94 10.21
N THR A 314 22.71 -17.99 10.99
CA THR A 314 21.33 -17.93 11.45
C THR A 314 20.39 -17.16 10.50
N VAL A 315 20.89 -16.69 9.33
CA VAL A 315 20.05 -16.06 8.30
C VAL A 315 19.55 -17.10 7.30
N VAL A 316 18.24 -17.14 7.09
CA VAL A 316 17.56 -18.05 6.19
C VAL A 316 16.86 -17.27 5.09
N PHE A 317 17.20 -17.53 3.83
CA PHE A 317 16.48 -17.02 2.67
C PHE A 317 15.52 -18.08 2.16
N THR A 318 14.23 -17.79 2.11
CA THR A 318 13.21 -18.73 1.62
C THR A 318 12.94 -18.60 0.12
N GLY A 319 13.42 -17.51 -0.51
CA GLY A 319 12.99 -17.12 -1.85
C GLY A 319 11.54 -16.63 -1.85
N GLN A 320 10.94 -16.60 -3.03
CA GLN A 320 9.53 -16.27 -3.18
C GLN A 320 8.67 -17.45 -2.68
N VAL A 321 7.79 -17.18 -1.74
CA VAL A 321 6.91 -18.19 -1.12
C VAL A 321 5.44 -17.81 -1.29
N SER A 322 4.53 -18.77 -1.08
CA SER A 322 3.09 -18.53 -1.11
C SER A 322 2.63 -17.61 0.02
N GLU A 323 1.48 -16.99 -0.15
CA GLU A 323 0.85 -16.14 0.87
C GLU A 323 0.63 -16.90 2.18
N LYS A 324 0.16 -18.14 2.10
CA LYS A 324 0.01 -19.05 3.25
C LYS A 324 1.34 -19.25 3.98
N ARG A 325 2.42 -19.49 3.25
CA ARG A 325 3.75 -19.64 3.86
C ARG A 325 4.23 -18.37 4.55
N VAL A 326 3.96 -17.20 3.98
CA VAL A 326 4.26 -15.91 4.66
C VAL A 326 3.49 -15.81 5.99
N GLN A 327 2.22 -16.21 6.02
CA GLN A 327 1.41 -16.23 7.23
C GLN A 327 2.01 -17.16 8.30
N GLU A 328 2.41 -18.39 7.91
CA GLU A 328 3.07 -19.34 8.80
C GLU A 328 4.38 -18.77 9.39
N GLU A 329 5.19 -18.09 8.56
CA GLU A 329 6.42 -17.44 9.04
C GLU A 329 6.13 -16.26 9.99
N ILE A 330 5.07 -15.47 9.74
CA ILE A 330 4.65 -14.41 10.66
C ILE A 330 4.23 -15.02 12.01
N GLN A 331 3.42 -16.08 12.00
CA GLN A 331 2.95 -16.73 13.23
C GLN A 331 4.10 -17.24 14.11
N LYS A 332 5.16 -17.77 13.50
CA LYS A 332 6.33 -18.31 14.21
C LYS A 332 7.29 -17.22 14.69
N SER A 333 7.20 -16.02 14.17
CA SER A 333 8.19 -14.96 14.44
C SER A 333 7.88 -14.18 15.69
N GLY A 334 8.90 -13.73 16.41
CA GLY A 334 8.79 -12.82 17.53
C GLY A 334 8.41 -11.42 17.09
N CYS A 335 8.96 -10.96 15.97
CA CYS A 335 8.61 -9.68 15.35
C CYS A 335 8.75 -9.71 13.83
N VAL A 336 8.12 -8.74 13.17
CA VAL A 336 8.23 -8.50 11.73
C VAL A 336 8.91 -7.15 11.51
N VAL A 337 9.96 -7.11 10.68
CA VAL A 337 10.69 -5.88 10.38
C VAL A 337 10.39 -5.41 8.97
N LEU A 338 9.98 -4.15 8.83
CA LEU A 338 9.70 -3.49 7.56
C LEU A 338 10.59 -2.24 7.44
N PRO A 339 11.86 -2.39 7.05
CA PRO A 339 12.85 -1.32 7.12
C PRO A 339 12.81 -0.40 5.89
N SER A 340 11.61 -0.12 5.36
CA SER A 340 11.40 0.63 4.13
C SER A 340 12.11 1.98 4.14
N ARG A 341 12.69 2.35 3.00
CA ARG A 341 13.35 3.64 2.74
C ARG A 341 12.51 4.58 1.89
N CYS A 342 11.38 4.08 1.39
CA CYS A 342 10.40 4.82 0.61
C CYS A 342 9.08 4.92 1.37
N TYR A 343 8.21 5.82 0.94
CA TYR A 343 6.86 5.85 1.45
C TYR A 343 6.07 4.63 1.01
N GLU A 344 5.41 4.01 1.97
CA GLU A 344 4.46 2.93 1.75
C GLU A 344 3.02 3.48 1.80
N GLY A 345 2.09 2.85 1.08
CA GLY A 345 0.67 3.13 1.25
C GLY A 345 0.14 2.49 2.53
N MET A 346 0.08 1.17 2.55
CA MET A 346 -0.21 0.32 3.71
C MET A 346 0.32 -1.09 3.41
N PRO A 347 1.46 -1.49 3.96
CA PRO A 347 2.05 -2.79 3.66
C PRO A 347 1.17 -3.94 4.14
N MET A 348 0.81 -4.87 3.24
CA MET A 348 -0.01 -6.05 3.58
C MET A 348 0.62 -6.94 4.66
N VAL A 349 1.95 -6.98 4.73
CA VAL A 349 2.68 -7.76 5.75
C VAL A 349 2.46 -7.17 7.14
N LEU A 350 2.37 -5.83 7.26
CA LEU A 350 2.04 -5.15 8.52
C LEU A 350 0.63 -5.52 8.97
N VAL A 351 -0.35 -5.45 8.06
CA VAL A 351 -1.75 -5.81 8.35
C VAL A 351 -1.84 -7.25 8.86
N LYS A 352 -1.18 -8.19 8.17
CA LYS A 352 -1.13 -9.60 8.58
C LYS A 352 -0.44 -9.80 9.94
N ALA A 353 0.66 -9.09 10.19
CA ALA A 353 1.35 -9.15 11.48
C ALA A 353 0.42 -8.74 12.63
N TYR A 354 -0.36 -7.68 12.43
CA TYR A 354 -1.32 -7.21 13.44
C TYR A 354 -2.43 -8.21 13.71
N HIS A 355 -3.04 -8.78 12.68
CA HIS A 355 -4.04 -9.84 12.84
C HIS A 355 -3.50 -11.06 13.58
N MET A 356 -2.20 -11.33 13.46
CA MET A 356 -1.51 -12.42 14.16
C MET A 356 -0.89 -12.00 15.50
N LYS A 357 -1.17 -10.77 15.96
CA LYS A 357 -0.62 -10.20 17.19
C LYS A 357 0.92 -10.28 17.24
N ARG A 358 1.56 -9.96 16.11
CA ARG A 358 3.02 -9.88 16.01
C ARG A 358 3.45 -8.43 15.90
N PRO A 359 4.33 -7.96 16.81
CA PRO A 359 4.83 -6.60 16.76
C PRO A 359 5.63 -6.36 15.50
N VAL A 360 5.54 -5.12 15.00
CA VAL A 360 6.32 -4.68 13.84
C VAL A 360 7.39 -3.69 14.27
N ILE A 361 8.55 -3.74 13.59
CA ILE A 361 9.62 -2.75 13.77
C ILE A 361 9.80 -2.02 12.45
N VAL A 362 9.58 -0.70 12.46
CA VAL A 362 9.48 0.14 11.26
C VAL A 362 10.22 1.46 11.41
N PRO A 363 10.62 2.14 10.33
CA PRO A 363 11.14 3.50 10.42
C PRO A 363 10.04 4.52 10.76
N ASP A 364 10.37 5.57 11.50
CA ASP A 364 9.44 6.62 11.93
C ASP A 364 9.22 7.66 10.85
N PHE A 365 8.52 7.30 9.77
CA PHE A 365 8.11 8.20 8.71
C PHE A 365 6.97 7.65 7.85
N GLY A 366 6.35 8.53 7.08
CA GLY A 366 5.28 8.15 6.14
C GLY A 366 4.06 7.55 6.86
N CYS A 367 3.48 6.51 6.30
CA CYS A 367 2.32 5.85 6.88
C CYS A 367 2.60 5.16 8.23
N PHE A 368 3.86 4.82 8.51
CA PHE A 368 4.21 4.11 9.75
C PHE A 368 4.01 4.95 11.00
N THR A 369 4.06 6.29 10.89
CA THR A 369 3.85 7.19 12.04
C THR A 369 2.45 7.08 12.62
N SER A 370 1.44 6.77 11.79
CA SER A 370 0.06 6.59 12.21
C SER A 370 -0.34 5.12 12.41
N LEU A 371 0.34 4.20 11.72
CA LEU A 371 0.02 2.77 11.80
C LEU A 371 0.69 2.06 12.98
N VAL A 372 1.81 2.59 13.49
CA VAL A 372 2.59 1.92 14.54
C VAL A 372 2.70 2.81 15.77
N GLU A 373 2.18 2.32 16.87
CA GLU A 373 2.27 2.94 18.19
C GLU A 373 3.29 2.17 19.04
N ASN A 374 4.31 2.91 19.54
CA ASN A 374 5.39 2.32 20.32
C ASN A 374 4.89 1.62 21.58
N GLY A 375 5.28 0.35 21.76
CA GLY A 375 4.89 -0.46 22.91
C GLY A 375 3.47 -1.03 22.85
N VAL A 376 2.64 -0.65 21.86
CA VAL A 376 1.29 -1.17 21.66
C VAL A 376 1.30 -2.26 20.57
N ASN A 377 1.61 -1.92 19.34
CA ASN A 377 1.58 -2.85 18.22
C ASN A 377 2.92 -2.99 17.52
N GLY A 378 3.95 -2.29 17.99
CA GLY A 378 5.30 -2.33 17.43
C GLY A 378 6.21 -1.25 17.96
N PHE A 379 7.30 -1.00 17.22
CA PHE A 379 8.29 0.01 17.57
C PHE A 379 8.74 0.76 16.31
N ARG A 380 8.94 2.07 16.47
CA ARG A 380 9.47 2.93 15.41
C ARG A 380 10.92 3.34 15.73
N TYR A 381 11.77 3.37 14.72
CA TYR A 381 13.16 3.81 14.83
C TYR A 381 13.45 4.97 13.88
N GLN A 382 14.50 5.74 14.19
CA GLN A 382 14.97 6.83 13.33
C GLN A 382 15.25 6.33 11.91
N PRO A 383 14.61 6.90 10.87
CA PRO A 383 14.77 6.46 9.50
C PRO A 383 16.23 6.40 9.05
N TYR A 384 16.60 5.35 8.31
CA TYR A 384 17.92 5.09 7.74
C TYR A 384 19.04 4.81 8.77
N ASP A 385 18.71 4.78 10.07
CA ASP A 385 19.66 4.52 11.15
C ASP A 385 19.74 3.00 11.45
N VAL A 386 20.77 2.37 10.90
CA VAL A 386 21.04 0.93 11.07
C VAL A 386 21.39 0.59 12.53
N GLN A 387 22.07 1.51 13.23
CA GLN A 387 22.43 1.30 14.63
C GLN A 387 21.19 1.34 15.51
N LYS A 388 20.29 2.30 15.28
CA LYS A 388 19.04 2.41 16.04
C LYS A 388 18.14 1.20 15.83
N LEU A 389 18.06 0.70 14.58
CA LEU A 389 17.37 -0.55 14.28
C LEU A 389 17.97 -1.73 15.06
N GLN A 390 19.31 -1.84 15.12
CA GLN A 390 19.98 -2.89 15.88
C GLN A 390 19.69 -2.77 17.39
N GLU A 391 19.71 -1.55 17.95
CA GLU A 391 19.42 -1.29 19.36
C GLU A 391 18.00 -1.77 19.72
N ILE A 392 16.98 -1.36 18.94
CA ILE A 392 15.59 -1.76 19.17
C ILE A 392 15.42 -3.28 19.04
N LEU A 393 16.04 -3.90 18.04
CA LEU A 393 16.01 -5.36 17.90
C LEU A 393 16.62 -6.05 19.13
N CYS A 394 17.77 -5.56 19.62
CA CYS A 394 18.40 -6.12 20.80
C CYS A 394 17.51 -5.97 22.04
N ASP A 395 17.00 -4.79 22.29
CA ASP A 395 16.18 -4.48 23.47
C ASP A 395 14.86 -5.29 23.45
N PHE A 396 14.22 -5.42 22.30
CA PHE A 396 13.03 -6.24 22.10
C PHE A 396 13.31 -7.72 22.39
N LEU A 397 14.35 -8.31 21.80
CA LEU A 397 14.67 -9.72 21.92
C LEU A 397 15.19 -10.12 23.32
N THR A 398 15.78 -9.19 24.05
CA THR A 398 16.21 -9.40 25.44
C THR A 398 15.12 -9.09 26.46
N GLN A 399 13.91 -8.81 25.99
CA GLN A 399 12.75 -8.50 26.83
C GLN A 399 13.01 -7.43 27.89
N LYS A 400 13.75 -6.37 27.51
CA LYS A 400 13.90 -5.21 28.39
C LYS A 400 12.55 -4.65 28.79
N GLU A 401 12.42 -4.15 30.00
CA GLU A 401 11.23 -3.47 30.50
C GLU A 401 10.74 -2.43 29.46
N GLY A 402 9.44 -2.45 29.15
CA GLY A 402 8.83 -1.56 28.16
C GLY A 402 8.88 -2.04 26.70
N MET A 403 9.52 -3.17 26.39
CA MET A 403 9.55 -3.75 25.05
C MET A 403 8.48 -4.82 24.79
N ALA A 404 7.57 -5.01 25.73
CA ALA A 404 6.35 -5.84 25.52
C ALA A 404 5.32 -5.02 24.76
N CYS A 405 4.66 -5.66 23.77
CA CYS A 405 3.51 -5.05 23.07
C CYS A 405 2.21 -5.50 23.70
N SER A 406 1.30 -4.57 23.95
CA SER A 406 0.03 -4.84 24.63
C SER A 406 -1.06 -5.33 23.67
N PHE A 407 -0.95 -5.13 22.38
CA PHE A 407 -1.91 -5.53 21.34
C PHE A 407 -3.38 -5.41 21.79
N TYR A 408 -3.79 -4.22 22.15
CA TYR A 408 -5.22 -3.94 22.28
C TYR A 408 -5.86 -4.02 20.89
N ALA A 409 -7.11 -4.44 20.82
CA ALA A 409 -7.88 -4.34 19.59
C ALA A 409 -7.84 -2.86 19.13
N SER A 410 -7.05 -2.57 18.11
CA SER A 410 -6.99 -1.23 17.56
C SER A 410 -8.10 -1.06 16.52
N ASP A 411 -8.65 0.14 16.40
CA ASP A 411 -9.63 0.49 15.35
C ASP A 411 -9.14 0.04 13.96
N LEU A 412 -7.82 0.09 13.75
CA LEU A 412 -7.20 -0.39 12.50
C LEU A 412 -7.47 -1.88 12.24
N MET A 413 -7.47 -2.74 13.25
CA MET A 413 -7.75 -4.18 13.07
C MET A 413 -9.21 -4.39 12.67
N GLU A 414 -10.14 -3.67 13.28
CA GLU A 414 -11.55 -3.75 12.95
C GLU A 414 -11.83 -3.23 11.53
N ASP A 415 -11.20 -2.13 11.12
CA ASP A 415 -11.36 -1.55 9.77
C ASP A 415 -10.78 -2.42 8.66
N THR A 416 -9.86 -3.33 9.00
CA THR A 416 -9.32 -4.31 8.03
C THR A 416 -10.12 -5.60 7.97
N GLU A 417 -11.15 -5.78 8.81
CA GLU A 417 -12.06 -6.91 8.73
C GLU A 417 -12.90 -6.88 7.46
N TYR A 418 -13.22 -8.06 6.97
CA TYR A 418 -13.90 -8.26 5.69
C TYR A 418 -15.24 -7.52 5.59
N ALA A 419 -16.11 -7.65 6.60
CA ALA A 419 -17.45 -7.07 6.59
C ALA A 419 -17.40 -5.54 6.61
N LYS A 420 -16.67 -4.94 7.55
CA LYS A 420 -16.53 -3.49 7.66
C LYS A 420 -15.86 -2.89 6.41
N ASN A 421 -14.87 -3.57 5.87
CA ASN A 421 -14.18 -3.12 4.67
C ASN A 421 -15.10 -3.13 3.43
N TYR A 422 -15.98 -4.14 3.31
CA TYR A 422 -17.01 -4.17 2.27
C TYR A 422 -18.04 -3.04 2.46
N ASP A 423 -18.59 -2.86 3.66
CA ASP A 423 -19.54 -1.79 3.96
C ASP A 423 -18.95 -0.41 3.62
N ARG A 424 -17.69 -0.17 3.99
CA ARG A 424 -16.96 1.06 3.65
C ARG A 424 -16.81 1.25 2.14
N LEU A 425 -16.52 0.17 1.39
CA LEU A 425 -16.43 0.22 -0.06
C LEU A 425 -17.77 0.59 -0.69
N MET A 426 -18.88 0.03 -0.19
CA MET A 426 -20.22 0.33 -0.69
C MET A 426 -20.63 1.77 -0.38
N GLN A 427 -20.30 2.32 0.79
CA GLN A 427 -20.51 3.74 1.10
C GLN A 427 -19.82 4.64 0.07
N ILE A 428 -18.57 4.35 -0.28
CA ILE A 428 -17.82 5.12 -1.28
C ILE A 428 -18.48 5.01 -2.67
N TYR A 429 -18.92 3.82 -3.05
CA TYR A 429 -19.58 3.60 -4.35
C TYR A 429 -20.90 4.37 -4.45
N PHE A 430 -21.74 4.31 -3.43
CA PHE A 430 -23.01 5.05 -3.42
C PHE A 430 -22.77 6.56 -3.43
N HIS A 431 -21.84 7.07 -2.62
CA HIS A 431 -21.47 8.48 -2.69
C HIS A 431 -21.00 8.92 -4.09
N ALA A 432 -20.20 8.10 -4.78
CA ALA A 432 -19.77 8.40 -6.14
C ALA A 432 -20.94 8.40 -7.16
N MET A 433 -22.00 7.63 -6.88
CA MET A 433 -23.19 7.51 -7.76
C MET A 433 -24.25 8.61 -7.51
N GLU A 434 -24.18 9.33 -6.40
CA GLU A 434 -25.09 10.43 -6.06
C GLU A 434 -24.76 11.76 -6.77
N LYS A 435 -23.64 11.81 -7.51
CA LYS A 435 -23.21 12.96 -8.32
C LYS A 435 -23.91 12.97 -9.68
#